data_67b44d95e16e1dec2a523e12a1905202
#
_entry.id   67b44d95e16e1dec2a523e12a1905202
#
_cell.length_a   1.000
_cell.length_b   1.000
_cell.length_c   1.000
_cell.angle_alpha   90.00
_cell.angle_beta   90.00
_cell.angle_gamma   90.00
#
_symmetry.space_group_name_H-M   'P 1'
#
loop_
_entity.id
_entity.type
_entity.pdbx_description
1 polymer ?
#
loop_
_entity_poly.entity_id
_entity_poly.type
_entity_poly.pdbx_seq_one_letter_code
_entity_poly.pdbx_strand_id
1 'polypeptide(L)'
;MTTPDSYHSPAVAVVGAGHAGIEAALATARLGFDTVLFTLSLDAVANLPCNPSIGGTGKGHLVFEIDALGGEMGRAADTVTLQNRTLNTGKGAAVQSKRIQADRRRYHQYMKHVLETQPRLRLVQAEVVDLITDTDEDGQKRVTGLRTALGEVWACRRVILCTGTYLDARVFVGDVNYPSGPDGF
;
A
#
# COMPACT_ATOMS: atom_id res chain seq x y z
N MET A 1 21.12 18.10 -22.61
CA MET A 1 20.38 17.03 -21.86
C MET A 1 20.66 17.24 -20.39
N THR A 2 19.70 17.78 -19.65
CA THR A 2 19.78 17.88 -18.18
C THR A 2 19.73 16.47 -17.63
N THR A 3 20.74 16.07 -16.85
CA THR A 3 20.70 14.83 -16.07
C THR A 3 19.38 14.78 -15.31
N PRO A 4 18.61 13.67 -15.38
CA PRO A 4 17.38 13.55 -14.61
C PRO A 4 17.71 13.81 -13.14
N ASP A 5 16.96 14.70 -12.51
CA ASP A 5 17.07 14.94 -11.07
C ASP A 5 16.89 13.61 -10.37
N SER A 6 17.88 13.20 -9.57
CA SER A 6 17.85 11.94 -8.85
C SER A 6 16.62 11.80 -7.95
N TYR A 7 16.04 12.93 -7.57
CA TYR A 7 14.80 12.97 -6.79
C TYR A 7 13.60 12.40 -7.58
N HIS A 8 13.46 12.70 -8.87
CA HIS A 8 12.38 12.22 -9.73
C HIS A 8 12.70 10.94 -10.50
N SER A 9 13.76 10.22 -10.11
CA SER A 9 14.21 9.00 -10.81
C SER A 9 14.43 7.82 -9.86
N PRO A 10 13.39 7.38 -9.09
CA PRO A 10 13.49 6.19 -8.27
C PRO A 10 13.63 4.92 -9.14
N ALA A 11 14.22 3.87 -8.58
CA ALA A 11 14.28 2.58 -9.25
C ALA A 11 12.89 1.92 -9.33
N VAL A 12 12.09 2.08 -8.26
CA VAL A 12 10.75 1.51 -8.12
C VAL A 12 9.77 2.59 -7.68
N ALA A 13 8.62 2.65 -8.34
CA ALA A 13 7.48 3.45 -7.91
C ALA A 13 6.34 2.52 -7.47
N VAL A 14 5.75 2.78 -6.31
CA VAL A 14 4.59 2.06 -5.78
C VAL A 14 3.41 3.02 -5.73
N VAL A 15 2.27 2.64 -6.26
CA VAL A 15 1.07 3.48 -6.32
C VAL A 15 0.00 2.93 -5.39
N GLY A 16 -0.32 3.70 -4.35
CA GLY A 16 -1.31 3.36 -3.34
C GLY A 16 -0.70 2.91 -2.02
N ALA A 17 -0.90 3.69 -0.94
CA ALA A 17 -0.40 3.41 0.41
C ALA A 17 -1.41 2.64 1.29
N GLY A 18 -2.17 1.72 0.68
CA GLY A 18 -2.86 0.64 1.39
C GLY A 18 -1.89 -0.44 1.84
N HIS A 19 -2.38 -1.49 2.48
CA HIS A 19 -1.53 -2.53 3.06
C HIS A 19 -0.59 -3.19 2.05
N ALA A 20 -1.09 -3.54 0.85
CA ALA A 20 -0.27 -4.14 -0.20
C ALA A 20 0.85 -3.21 -0.68
N GLY A 21 0.53 -1.93 -0.88
CA GLY A 21 1.53 -0.95 -1.31
C GLY A 21 2.59 -0.65 -0.26
N ILE A 22 2.20 -0.60 1.00
CA ILE A 22 3.14 -0.42 2.12
C ILE A 22 4.12 -1.58 2.18
N GLU A 23 3.64 -2.81 2.17
CA GLU A 23 4.51 -4.00 2.22
C GLU A 23 5.42 -4.08 0.98
N ALA A 24 4.91 -3.76 -0.22
CA ALA A 24 5.71 -3.70 -1.44
C ALA A 24 6.80 -2.63 -1.38
N ALA A 25 6.47 -1.43 -0.88
CA ALA A 25 7.41 -0.32 -0.77
C ALA A 25 8.50 -0.60 0.27
N LEU A 26 8.13 -1.15 1.43
CA LEU A 26 9.09 -1.54 2.45
C LEU A 26 10.00 -2.67 1.97
N ALA A 27 9.45 -3.68 1.29
CA ALA A 27 10.23 -4.78 0.75
C ALA A 27 11.26 -4.30 -0.29
N THR A 28 10.86 -3.45 -1.24
CA THR A 28 11.76 -2.93 -2.27
C THR A 28 12.85 -2.03 -1.67
N ALA A 29 12.52 -1.17 -0.72
CA ALA A 29 13.49 -0.32 -0.04
C ALA A 29 14.48 -1.14 0.81
N ARG A 30 14.01 -2.17 1.52
CA ARG A 30 14.84 -3.09 2.33
C ARG A 30 15.75 -3.95 1.47
N LEU A 31 15.36 -4.25 0.23
CA LEU A 31 16.21 -4.89 -0.78
C LEU A 31 17.25 -3.94 -1.39
N GLY A 32 17.28 -2.66 -0.99
CA GLY A 32 18.28 -1.69 -1.41
C GLY A 32 17.90 -0.86 -2.64
N PHE A 33 16.68 -0.94 -3.12
CA PHE A 33 16.20 -0.11 -4.23
C PHE A 33 15.71 1.25 -3.74
N ASP A 34 16.05 2.31 -4.47
CA ASP A 34 15.46 3.62 -4.25
C ASP A 34 13.99 3.57 -4.69
N THR A 35 13.11 3.75 -3.73
CA THR A 35 11.67 3.52 -3.87
C THR A 35 10.89 4.79 -3.56
N VAL A 36 9.84 5.04 -4.31
CA VAL A 36 8.83 6.07 -3.99
C VAL A 36 7.47 5.40 -3.82
N LEU A 37 6.74 5.78 -2.79
CA LEU A 37 5.37 5.36 -2.53
C LEU A 37 4.43 6.55 -2.68
N PHE A 38 3.51 6.48 -3.64
CA PHE A 38 2.49 7.50 -3.88
C PHE A 38 1.20 7.18 -3.14
N THR A 39 0.59 8.22 -2.57
CA THR A 39 -0.72 8.14 -1.91
C THR A 39 -1.56 9.38 -2.21
N LEU A 40 -2.87 9.23 -2.29
CA LEU A 40 -3.80 10.35 -2.45
C LEU A 40 -3.81 11.26 -1.21
N SER A 41 -3.63 10.68 -0.02
CA SER A 41 -3.58 11.41 1.23
C SER A 41 -2.62 10.76 2.21
N LEU A 42 -1.77 11.58 2.83
CA LEU A 42 -0.87 11.14 3.90
C LEU A 42 -1.62 10.75 5.17
N ASP A 43 -2.87 11.20 5.34
CA ASP A 43 -3.72 10.85 6.47
C ASP A 43 -4.51 9.54 6.25
N ALA A 44 -4.46 9.00 5.02
CA ALA A 44 -5.10 7.73 4.65
C ALA A 44 -4.12 6.55 4.53
N VAL A 45 -2.85 6.73 4.89
CA VAL A 45 -1.84 5.66 4.89
C VAL A 45 -2.27 4.53 5.82
N ALA A 46 -2.20 3.28 5.36
CA ALA A 46 -2.63 2.09 6.11
C ALA A 46 -4.07 2.19 6.64
N ASN A 47 -4.95 2.80 5.87
CA ASN A 47 -6.33 3.03 6.29
C ASN A 47 -7.06 1.69 6.53
N LEU A 48 -7.84 1.66 7.61
CA LEU A 48 -8.74 0.56 7.98
C LEU A 48 -10.19 1.06 7.88
N PRO A 49 -10.74 1.25 6.66
CA PRO A 49 -11.98 1.99 6.47
C PRO A 49 -13.22 1.29 7.07
N CYS A 50 -13.17 -0.02 7.16
CA CYS A 50 -14.26 -0.83 7.70
C CYS A 50 -14.09 -1.07 9.21
N ASN A 51 -13.75 -2.30 9.58
CA ASN A 51 -13.41 -2.66 10.95
C ASN A 51 -11.90 -2.52 11.15
N PRO A 52 -11.42 -1.85 12.20
CA PRO A 52 -10.01 -1.76 12.49
C PRO A 52 -9.49 -3.10 13.05
N SER A 53 -9.44 -4.11 12.20
CA SER A 53 -9.03 -5.47 12.56
C SER A 53 -8.07 -6.07 11.55
N ILE A 54 -7.09 -6.83 12.07
CA ILE A 54 -6.09 -7.54 11.29
C ILE A 54 -6.28 -9.04 11.48
N GLY A 55 -6.15 -9.82 10.42
CA GLY A 55 -6.36 -11.27 10.44
C GLY A 55 -7.83 -11.67 10.30
N GLY A 56 -8.20 -12.77 10.95
CA GLY A 56 -9.52 -13.39 10.85
C GLY A 56 -9.54 -14.56 9.87
N THR A 57 -10.69 -15.23 9.76
CA THR A 57 -10.88 -16.40 8.90
C THR A 57 -10.53 -16.09 7.45
N GLY A 58 -9.68 -16.90 6.84
CA GLY A 58 -9.20 -16.70 5.47
C GLY A 58 -8.17 -15.57 5.28
N LYS A 59 -7.78 -14.87 6.35
CA LYS A 59 -6.84 -13.73 6.29
C LYS A 59 -5.65 -13.88 7.25
N GLY A 60 -5.85 -14.49 8.42
CA GLY A 60 -4.82 -14.56 9.46
C GLY A 60 -3.54 -15.28 9.00
N HIS A 61 -3.65 -16.35 8.23
CA HIS A 61 -2.51 -17.08 7.68
C HIS A 61 -1.70 -16.22 6.70
N LEU A 62 -2.34 -15.38 5.89
CA LEU A 62 -1.64 -14.45 4.99
C LEU A 62 -0.82 -13.42 5.78
N VAL A 63 -1.34 -12.94 6.92
CA VAL A 63 -0.59 -12.04 7.80
C VAL A 63 0.66 -12.73 8.35
N PHE A 64 0.54 -13.99 8.80
CA PHE A 64 1.69 -14.77 9.27
C PHE A 64 2.72 -15.03 8.16
N GLU A 65 2.28 -15.30 6.93
CA GLU A 65 3.18 -15.47 5.80
C GLU A 65 3.95 -14.19 5.47
N ILE A 66 3.26 -13.04 5.47
CA ILE A 66 3.89 -11.73 5.28
C ILE A 66 4.89 -11.44 6.41
N ASP A 67 4.51 -11.70 7.66
CA ASP A 67 5.39 -11.52 8.83
C ASP A 67 6.64 -12.39 8.76
N ALA A 68 6.49 -13.67 8.36
CA ALA A 68 7.61 -14.60 8.16
C ALA A 68 8.60 -14.12 7.07
N LEU A 69 8.14 -13.35 6.10
CA LEU A 69 8.95 -12.72 5.05
C LEU A 69 9.54 -11.36 5.48
N GLY A 70 9.32 -10.94 6.73
CA GLY A 70 9.82 -9.66 7.25
C GLY A 70 8.91 -8.47 6.99
N GLY A 71 7.62 -8.72 6.73
CA GLY A 71 6.60 -7.67 6.57
C GLY A 71 6.31 -6.91 7.86
N GLU A 72 5.58 -5.82 7.74
CA GLU A 72 5.38 -4.86 8.83
C GLU A 72 3.98 -4.97 9.47
N MET A 73 3.00 -5.52 8.75
CA MET A 73 1.61 -5.58 9.21
C MET A 73 1.45 -6.32 10.55
N GLY A 74 2.13 -7.44 10.75
CA GLY A 74 2.09 -8.22 11.99
C GLY A 74 2.65 -7.42 13.17
N ARG A 75 3.80 -6.79 13.01
CA ARG A 75 4.45 -5.95 14.02
C ARG A 75 3.61 -4.75 14.41
N ALA A 76 3.04 -4.06 13.42
CA ALA A 76 2.12 -2.96 13.64
C ALA A 76 0.88 -3.41 14.42
N ALA A 77 0.29 -4.54 14.02
CA ALA A 77 -0.88 -5.11 14.69
C ALA A 77 -0.59 -5.43 16.16
N ASP A 78 0.53 -6.05 16.46
CA ASP A 78 0.93 -6.40 17.84
C ASP A 78 1.13 -5.14 18.70
N THR A 79 1.71 -4.08 18.13
CA THR A 79 1.98 -2.82 18.85
C THR A 79 0.70 -2.08 19.23
N VAL A 80 -0.36 -2.18 18.43
CA VAL A 80 -1.60 -1.40 18.61
C VAL A 80 -2.83 -2.23 18.92
N THR A 81 -2.62 -3.46 19.36
CA THR A 81 -3.68 -4.41 19.72
C THR A 81 -4.53 -3.89 20.86
N LEU A 82 -5.85 -3.85 20.67
CA LEU A 82 -6.85 -3.64 21.71
C LEU A 82 -7.43 -4.98 22.20
N GLN A 83 -7.63 -5.93 21.28
CA GLN A 83 -8.12 -7.26 21.58
C GLN A 83 -7.52 -8.28 20.62
N ASN A 84 -7.13 -9.45 21.13
CA ASN A 84 -6.66 -10.59 20.34
C ASN A 84 -7.55 -11.80 20.63
N ARG A 85 -8.14 -12.38 19.59
CA ARG A 85 -9.00 -13.57 19.70
C ARG A 85 -8.63 -14.60 18.63
N THR A 86 -8.65 -15.87 19.02
CA THR A 86 -8.65 -16.97 18.06
C THR A 86 -10.09 -17.29 17.69
N LEU A 87 -10.40 -17.22 16.40
CA LEU A 87 -11.71 -17.58 15.86
C LEU A 87 -11.79 -19.08 15.58
N ASN A 88 -13.01 -19.60 15.53
CA ASN A 88 -13.31 -21.00 15.18
C ASN A 88 -12.64 -22.04 16.10
N THR A 89 -12.46 -21.74 17.38
CA THR A 89 -11.80 -22.65 18.35
C THR A 89 -12.53 -23.99 18.55
N GLY A 90 -13.84 -24.04 18.26
CA GLY A 90 -14.63 -25.29 18.27
C GLY A 90 -14.56 -26.08 16.96
N LYS A 91 -13.72 -25.68 16.00
CA LYS A 91 -13.55 -26.34 14.69
C LYS A 91 -12.14 -26.87 14.52
N GLY A 92 -11.90 -27.64 13.45
CA GLY A 92 -10.56 -28.18 13.15
C GLY A 92 -9.49 -27.07 13.01
N ALA A 93 -8.24 -27.42 13.33
CA ALA A 93 -7.11 -26.48 13.38
C ALA A 93 -6.92 -25.67 12.09
N ALA A 94 -7.22 -26.24 10.93
CA ALA A 94 -7.07 -25.60 9.63
C ALA A 94 -7.92 -24.32 9.43
N VAL A 95 -9.01 -24.17 10.18
CA VAL A 95 -9.88 -22.98 10.11
C VAL A 95 -9.77 -22.06 11.33
N GLN A 96 -8.94 -22.43 12.31
CA GLN A 96 -8.64 -21.56 13.43
C GLN A 96 -7.76 -20.40 12.94
N SER A 97 -8.12 -19.18 13.29
CA SER A 97 -7.42 -18.00 12.81
C SER A 97 -7.40 -16.91 13.87
N LYS A 98 -6.26 -16.28 14.01
CA LYS A 98 -6.11 -15.09 14.85
C LYS A 98 -6.79 -13.89 14.22
N ARG A 99 -7.52 -13.14 15.06
CA ARG A 99 -8.06 -11.82 14.71
C ARG A 99 -7.71 -10.83 15.81
N ILE A 100 -7.07 -9.75 15.41
CA ILE A 100 -6.71 -8.63 16.27
C ILE A 100 -7.66 -7.47 15.98
N GLN A 101 -8.24 -6.89 17.03
CA GLN A 101 -8.88 -5.58 16.97
C GLN A 101 -7.81 -4.55 17.30
N ALA A 102 -7.60 -3.61 16.40
CA ALA A 102 -6.53 -2.62 16.49
C ALA A 102 -7.08 -1.20 16.79
N ASP A 103 -6.27 -0.37 17.42
CA ASP A 103 -6.50 1.06 17.47
C ASP A 103 -6.18 1.63 16.08
N ARG A 104 -7.21 2.06 15.34
CA ARG A 104 -7.10 2.56 13.96
C ARG A 104 -6.12 3.73 13.83
N ARG A 105 -6.19 4.70 14.75
CA ARG A 105 -5.35 5.90 14.71
C ARG A 105 -3.89 5.55 15.00
N ARG A 106 -3.64 4.75 16.02
CA ARG A 106 -2.28 4.32 16.37
C ARG A 106 -1.68 3.43 15.29
N TYR A 107 -2.49 2.58 14.63
CA TYR A 107 -2.05 1.77 13.51
C TYR A 107 -1.58 2.63 12.33
N HIS A 108 -2.38 3.62 11.93
CA HIS A 108 -1.99 4.60 10.93
C HIS A 108 -0.70 5.32 11.28
N GLN A 109 -0.61 5.85 12.51
CA GLN A 109 0.59 6.57 12.99
C GLN A 109 1.85 5.70 12.97
N TYR A 110 1.73 4.46 13.42
CA TYR A 110 2.83 3.49 13.39
C TYR A 110 3.31 3.24 11.96
N MET A 111 2.41 2.88 11.06
CA MET A 111 2.75 2.55 9.67
C MET A 111 3.32 3.76 8.92
N LYS A 112 2.75 4.94 9.13
CA LYS A 112 3.28 6.18 8.55
C LYS A 112 4.70 6.46 9.05
N HIS A 113 4.94 6.35 10.34
CA HIS A 113 6.27 6.54 10.92
C HIS A 113 7.30 5.56 10.34
N VAL A 114 6.94 4.29 10.20
CA VAL A 114 7.82 3.28 9.58
C VAL A 114 8.19 3.66 8.14
N LEU A 115 7.21 4.11 7.35
CA LEU A 115 7.46 4.55 5.97
C LEU A 115 8.36 5.78 5.90
N GLU A 116 8.12 6.78 6.74
CA GLU A 116 8.87 8.04 6.76
C GLU A 116 10.32 7.86 7.25
N THR A 117 10.56 6.84 8.09
CA THR A 117 11.90 6.56 8.64
C THR A 117 12.66 5.48 7.88
N GLN A 118 12.01 4.78 6.94
CA GLN A 118 12.67 3.72 6.16
C GLN A 118 13.70 4.33 5.20
N PRO A 119 15.01 3.95 5.31
CA PRO A 119 16.00 4.37 4.33
C PRO A 119 15.62 3.94 2.90
N ARG A 120 15.96 4.75 1.90
CA ARG A 120 15.67 4.53 0.49
C ARG A 120 14.18 4.51 0.13
N LEU A 121 13.29 4.95 1.01
CA LEU A 121 11.87 5.09 0.76
C LEU A 121 11.46 6.55 0.90
N ARG A 122 10.70 7.04 -0.07
CA ARG A 122 10.05 8.35 -0.03
C ARG A 122 8.55 8.16 -0.13
N LEU A 123 7.84 8.77 0.81
CA LEU A 123 6.38 8.82 0.81
C LEU A 123 5.94 10.15 0.21
N VAL A 124 5.15 10.12 -0.86
CA VAL A 124 4.74 11.29 -1.63
C VAL A 124 3.22 11.34 -1.73
N GLN A 125 2.64 12.48 -1.35
CA GLN A 125 1.22 12.73 -1.59
C GLN A 125 1.04 13.26 -3.02
N ALA A 126 0.56 12.39 -3.91
CA ALA A 126 0.21 12.76 -5.26
C ALA A 126 -0.74 11.72 -5.87
N GLU A 127 -1.63 12.17 -6.72
CA GLU A 127 -2.46 11.31 -7.56
C GLU A 127 -1.69 10.95 -8.83
N VAL A 128 -1.47 9.64 -9.04
CA VAL A 128 -0.87 9.12 -10.28
C VAL A 128 -1.99 8.87 -11.28
N VAL A 129 -1.89 9.49 -12.44
CA VAL A 129 -2.95 9.46 -13.48
C VAL A 129 -2.53 8.72 -14.74
N ASP A 130 -1.23 8.49 -14.96
CA ASP A 130 -0.76 7.88 -16.19
C ASP A 130 0.53 7.10 -15.98
N LEU A 131 0.72 6.04 -16.79
CA LEU A 131 1.97 5.29 -16.92
C LEU A 131 2.64 5.63 -18.25
N ILE A 132 3.86 6.12 -18.18
CA ILE A 132 4.67 6.40 -19.37
C ILE A 132 5.35 5.11 -19.80
N THR A 133 5.10 4.72 -21.05
CA THR A 133 5.70 3.51 -21.64
C THR A 133 6.46 3.83 -22.90
N ASP A 134 7.49 3.06 -23.14
CA ASP A 134 8.23 3.02 -24.39
C ASP A 134 8.16 1.63 -25.01
N THR A 135 8.44 1.51 -26.30
CA THR A 135 8.48 0.24 -27.00
C THR A 135 9.92 -0.09 -27.33
N ASP A 136 10.40 -1.23 -26.85
CA ASP A 136 11.78 -1.66 -27.13
C ASP A 136 11.96 -2.19 -28.57
N GLU A 137 13.19 -2.54 -28.92
CA GLU A 137 13.56 -3.03 -30.25
C GLU A 137 12.82 -4.31 -30.65
N ASP A 138 12.37 -5.09 -29.64
CA ASP A 138 11.61 -6.32 -29.84
C ASP A 138 10.09 -6.06 -29.92
N GLY A 139 9.64 -4.79 -29.92
CA GLY A 139 8.24 -4.39 -29.96
C GLY A 139 7.49 -4.56 -28.63
N GLN A 140 8.18 -4.82 -27.52
CA GLN A 140 7.56 -4.97 -26.20
C GLN A 140 7.43 -3.62 -25.50
N LYS A 141 6.27 -3.38 -24.88
CA LYS A 141 6.03 -2.19 -24.06
C LYS A 141 6.75 -2.32 -22.72
N ARG A 142 7.50 -1.29 -22.36
CA ARG A 142 8.18 -1.16 -21.06
C ARG A 142 7.78 0.13 -20.38
N VAL A 143 7.51 0.08 -19.10
CA VAL A 143 7.30 1.28 -18.28
C VAL A 143 8.63 2.02 -18.13
N THR A 144 8.62 3.32 -18.44
CA THR A 144 9.75 4.23 -18.28
C THR A 144 9.49 5.32 -17.25
N GLY A 145 8.22 5.47 -16.81
CA GLY A 145 7.86 6.46 -15.81
C GLY A 145 6.36 6.47 -15.50
N LEU A 146 5.98 7.46 -14.73
CA LEU A 146 4.59 7.78 -14.43
C LEU A 146 4.38 9.29 -14.40
N ARG A 147 3.12 9.73 -14.47
CA ARG A 147 2.71 11.13 -14.40
C ARG A 147 1.69 11.33 -13.29
N THR A 148 1.86 12.42 -12.54
CA THR A 148 0.89 12.85 -11.53
C THR A 148 -0.17 13.79 -12.13
N ALA A 149 -1.28 13.97 -11.42
CA ALA A 149 -2.36 14.89 -11.81
C ALA A 149 -1.89 16.36 -11.92
N LEU A 150 -0.83 16.73 -11.18
CA LEU A 150 -0.22 18.06 -11.27
C LEU A 150 0.77 18.20 -12.43
N GLY A 151 0.95 17.15 -13.24
CA GLY A 151 1.81 17.15 -14.42
C GLY A 151 3.27 16.80 -14.17
N GLU A 152 3.65 16.46 -12.94
CA GLU A 152 5.01 15.98 -12.64
C GLU A 152 5.26 14.64 -13.31
N VAL A 153 6.44 14.48 -13.87
CA VAL A 153 6.92 13.24 -14.49
C VAL A 153 8.01 12.63 -13.60
N TRP A 154 7.82 11.37 -13.26
CA TRP A 154 8.76 10.58 -12.48
C TRP A 154 9.28 9.44 -13.34
N ALA A 155 10.58 9.44 -13.65
CA ALA A 155 11.20 8.36 -14.38
C ALA A 155 11.43 7.18 -13.44
N CYS A 156 10.98 5.98 -13.81
CA CYS A 156 11.20 4.77 -13.00
C CYS A 156 11.26 3.53 -13.88
N ARG A 157 11.97 2.52 -13.41
CA ARG A 157 12.15 1.26 -14.17
C ARG A 157 11.04 0.25 -13.91
N ARG A 158 10.36 0.37 -12.78
CA ARG A 158 9.32 -0.56 -12.35
C ARG A 158 8.22 0.22 -11.63
N VAL A 159 6.98 -0.18 -11.88
CA VAL A 159 5.82 0.35 -11.18
C VAL A 159 5.05 -0.82 -10.56
N ILE A 160 4.68 -0.69 -9.30
CA ILE A 160 3.83 -1.64 -8.59
C ILE A 160 2.50 -0.92 -8.32
N LEU A 161 1.42 -1.39 -8.94
CA LEU A 161 0.10 -0.83 -8.77
C LEU A 161 -0.62 -1.52 -7.60
N CYS A 162 -0.93 -0.75 -6.57
CA CYS A 162 -1.63 -1.18 -5.36
C CYS A 162 -2.84 -0.28 -5.08
N THR A 163 -3.59 0.04 -6.11
CA THR A 163 -4.70 1.00 -6.09
C THR A 163 -5.91 0.55 -5.25
N GLY A 164 -5.98 -0.74 -4.90
CA GLY A 164 -7.06 -1.27 -4.07
C GLY A 164 -8.43 -1.07 -4.70
N THR A 165 -9.34 -0.46 -3.94
CA THR A 165 -10.72 -0.17 -4.34
C THR A 165 -10.96 1.30 -4.71
N TYR A 166 -9.91 2.01 -5.15
CA TYR A 166 -9.98 3.43 -5.49
C TYR A 166 -10.03 3.69 -7.00
N LEU A 167 -9.49 2.78 -7.82
CA LEU A 167 -9.42 2.95 -9.26
C LEU A 167 -10.82 2.89 -9.87
N ASP A 168 -11.26 3.99 -10.49
CA ASP A 168 -12.61 4.16 -11.07
C ASP A 168 -13.74 3.73 -10.10
N ALA A 169 -13.55 4.05 -8.83
CA ALA A 169 -14.43 3.58 -7.77
C ALA A 169 -15.75 4.36 -7.72
N ARG A 170 -16.83 3.67 -7.32
CA ARG A 170 -18.14 4.26 -7.07
C ARG A 170 -18.69 3.80 -5.75
N VAL A 171 -19.21 4.75 -5.00
CA VAL A 171 -19.92 4.49 -3.74
C VAL A 171 -21.41 4.40 -4.02
N PHE A 172 -22.07 3.40 -3.43
CA PHE A 172 -23.51 3.19 -3.49
C PHE A 172 -24.10 3.32 -2.09
N VAL A 173 -25.09 4.20 -1.93
CA VAL A 173 -25.83 4.39 -0.69
C VAL A 173 -27.31 4.39 -1.04
N GLY A 174 -28.00 3.26 -0.85
CA GLY A 174 -29.36 3.05 -1.35
C GLY A 174 -29.40 3.23 -2.86
N ASP A 175 -30.28 4.12 -3.34
CA ASP A 175 -30.45 4.40 -4.77
C ASP A 175 -29.45 5.45 -5.32
N VAL A 176 -28.67 6.08 -4.46
CA VAL A 176 -27.70 7.10 -4.85
C VAL A 176 -26.33 6.47 -5.09
N ASN A 177 -25.68 6.87 -6.19
CA ASN A 177 -24.29 6.50 -6.43
C ASN A 177 -23.49 7.68 -7.00
N TYR A 178 -22.20 7.70 -6.69
CA TYR A 178 -21.29 8.75 -7.15
C TYR A 178 -19.83 8.22 -7.22
N PRO A 179 -18.97 8.79 -8.08
CA PRO A 179 -17.56 8.45 -8.12
C PRO A 179 -16.89 8.83 -6.80
N SER A 180 -16.36 7.88 -6.09
CA SER A 180 -15.56 8.08 -4.88
C SER A 180 -14.99 6.73 -4.41
N GLY A 181 -13.87 6.75 -3.72
CA GLY A 181 -13.35 5.61 -2.98
C GLY A 181 -13.80 5.61 -1.51
N PRO A 182 -13.28 4.69 -0.71
CA PRO A 182 -13.50 4.66 0.74
C PRO A 182 -13.15 5.99 1.40
N ASP A 183 -13.93 6.38 2.42
CA ASP A 183 -13.75 7.61 3.20
C ASP A 183 -13.83 8.92 2.37
N GLY A 184 -14.41 8.87 1.16
CA GLY A 184 -14.64 10.07 0.35
C GLY A 184 -13.47 10.53 -0.51
N PHE A 185 -12.49 9.67 -0.75
CA PHE A 185 -11.34 9.94 -1.64
C PHE A 185 -11.60 9.48 -3.07
#